data_ad7c69ef4a72b46d3b4633466a151cf5
#
_entry.id   ad7c69ef4a72b46d3b4633466a151cf5
#
_cell.length_a   1.000
_cell.length_b   1.000
_cell.length_c   1.000
_cell.angle_alpha   90.00
_cell.angle_beta   90.00
_cell.angle_gamma   90.00
#
_symmetry.space_group_name_H-M   'P 1'
#
loop_
_entity.id
_entity.type
_entity.pdbx_description
1 polymer ?
#
loop_
_entity_poly.entity_id
_entity_poly.type
_entity_poly.pdbx_seq_one_letter_code
_entity_poly.pdbx_strand_id
1 'polypeptide(L)'
;MHDNFFDSRKSRGISASGEPSPVHTRNAQAYKKTSSAQTGNTTGEKAAVPHDSITSAVEEPPVSSRNWKVIANQTAVSPRSGSTHAKKPAASPQSGNGNGDTPEDVSREMRLQVYLAHAGVASRRACEAIIAAGRVSVNGIAVTGMGSKVAPEDIVHLDGKPVYPETRKCYVLLNKPAGFVCTLSDEKGRPTAADLLKEAYSERLYNIGRLDMFSSGAILFTNDGGFSAKIEHPSAQIEKEYLIETTQDFPPELLTRFQRGIRVDGIFYKCRSAAAVNRRKMRIVLVEGKNREIRRVLEHFNCTIKRLMRVRIGNLQLGTLKAGEYRDLTAQERQTLLSLVSPS
;
A
#
# COMPACT_ATOMS: atom_id res chain seq x y z
N MET A 1 49.26 25.93 -43.02
CA MET A 1 48.56 25.26 -44.12
C MET A 1 47.60 24.29 -43.45
N HIS A 2 46.37 24.73 -43.40
CA HIS A 2 45.14 24.05 -43.90
C HIS A 2 44.75 22.81 -43.11
N ASP A 3 43.53 22.54 -42.67
CA ASP A 3 42.24 23.25 -42.83
C ASP A 3 41.26 22.69 -41.78
N ASN A 4 40.32 23.54 -41.43
CA ASN A 4 39.10 23.25 -40.67
C ASN A 4 38.22 22.19 -41.36
N PHE A 5 37.59 21.30 -40.56
CA PHE A 5 36.30 20.75 -40.95
C PHE A 5 35.36 20.71 -39.70
N PHE A 6 34.44 21.63 -39.71
CA PHE A 6 33.23 21.62 -38.88
C PHE A 6 32.26 20.60 -39.45
N ASP A 7 31.82 19.61 -38.71
CA ASP A 7 30.63 18.82 -39.06
C ASP A 7 29.58 18.94 -37.94
N SER A 8 28.56 19.70 -38.31
CA SER A 8 27.37 19.97 -37.51
C SER A 8 26.38 18.81 -37.63
N ARG A 9 26.29 17.92 -36.65
CA ARG A 9 25.19 16.96 -36.55
C ARG A 9 24.11 17.50 -35.64
N LYS A 10 22.97 17.86 -36.22
CA LYS A 10 21.70 18.19 -35.63
C LYS A 10 21.25 17.08 -34.69
N SER A 11 21.22 17.34 -33.39
CA SER A 11 20.48 16.55 -32.42
C SER A 11 18.98 16.81 -32.58
N ARG A 12 18.25 15.82 -33.03
CA ARG A 12 16.77 15.85 -33.01
C ARG A 12 16.31 15.71 -31.57
N GLY A 13 15.72 16.77 -31.02
CA GLY A 13 15.03 16.76 -29.75
C GLY A 13 13.80 15.84 -29.81
N ILE A 14 13.76 14.87 -28.96
CA ILE A 14 12.55 14.09 -28.67
C ILE A 14 11.79 14.86 -27.60
N SER A 15 10.74 15.56 -28.01
CA SER A 15 9.78 16.19 -27.10
C SER A 15 8.89 15.10 -26.50
N ALA A 16 9.16 14.70 -25.26
CA ALA A 16 8.24 13.91 -24.47
C ALA A 16 7.20 14.85 -23.84
N SER A 17 6.12 15.13 -24.55
CA SER A 17 4.94 15.80 -24.02
C SER A 17 4.00 14.78 -23.40
N GLY A 18 4.30 14.34 -22.16
CA GLY A 18 3.34 13.67 -21.29
C GLY A 18 2.81 14.71 -20.30
N GLU A 19 1.55 15.12 -20.43
CA GLU A 19 0.92 15.99 -19.45
C GLU A 19 0.92 15.31 -18.08
N PRO A 20 1.29 16.02 -17.00
CA PRO A 20 1.21 15.46 -15.65
C PRO A 20 -0.26 15.27 -15.25
N SER A 21 -0.58 14.13 -14.67
CA SER A 21 -1.90 13.85 -14.09
C SER A 21 -2.31 14.95 -13.11
N PRO A 22 -3.61 15.29 -13.02
CA PRO A 22 -4.06 16.35 -12.12
C PRO A 22 -3.69 16.06 -10.67
N VAL A 23 -3.17 17.07 -9.99
CA VAL A 23 -2.87 17.04 -8.56
C VAL A 23 -4.13 17.35 -7.78
N HIS A 24 -4.61 16.40 -6.98
CA HIS A 24 -5.75 16.63 -6.11
C HIS A 24 -5.30 17.32 -4.82
N THR A 25 -5.65 18.60 -4.68
CA THR A 25 -5.41 19.40 -3.49
C THR A 25 -6.63 19.36 -2.58
N ARG A 26 -6.63 18.53 -1.54
CA ARG A 26 -7.55 18.69 -0.40
C ARG A 26 -6.80 18.57 0.92
N ASN A 27 -6.67 19.70 1.52
CA ASN A 27 -6.63 20.08 2.93
C ASN A 27 -5.92 19.17 3.96
N ALA A 28 -4.58 19.28 4.02
CA ALA A 28 -3.82 18.91 5.22
C ALA A 28 -4.05 19.89 6.41
N GLN A 29 -4.79 20.98 6.22
CA GLN A 29 -5.00 21.99 7.27
C GLN A 29 -6.03 21.61 8.35
N ALA A 30 -6.96 20.72 8.04
CA ALA A 30 -7.97 20.28 9.01
C ALA A 30 -7.39 19.45 10.17
N TYR A 31 -6.29 18.74 9.94
CA TYR A 31 -5.66 17.89 10.97
C TYR A 31 -4.72 18.63 11.94
N LYS A 32 -4.37 19.89 11.67
CA LYS A 32 -3.50 20.68 12.58
C LYS A 32 -4.24 21.24 13.82
N LYS A 33 -5.56 21.24 13.84
CA LYS A 33 -6.33 21.88 14.93
C LYS A 33 -6.65 21.00 16.14
N THR A 34 -6.41 19.69 16.08
CA THR A 34 -6.76 18.78 17.17
C THR A 34 -5.62 18.36 18.09
N SER A 35 -4.37 18.77 17.81
CA SER A 35 -3.21 18.36 18.61
C SER A 35 -2.65 19.41 19.58
N SER A 36 -3.32 20.57 19.76
CA SER A 36 -2.82 21.67 20.59
C SER A 36 -3.68 22.02 21.82
N ALA A 37 -4.49 21.11 22.31
CA ALA A 37 -5.25 21.33 23.53
C ALA A 37 -5.07 20.17 24.49
N GLN A 38 -4.00 20.19 25.30
CA GLN A 38 -3.92 19.63 26.65
C GLN A 38 -2.50 19.84 27.23
N THR A 39 -2.25 21.04 27.74
CA THR A 39 -1.36 21.27 28.88
C THR A 39 -2.01 22.33 29.71
N GLY A 40 -2.71 21.92 30.74
CA GLY A 40 -3.26 22.76 31.79
C GLY A 40 -3.18 22.00 33.10
N ASN A 41 -2.22 22.40 33.89
CA ASN A 41 -1.94 21.94 35.25
C ASN A 41 -3.06 22.41 36.20
N THR A 42 -3.62 21.53 37.06
CA THR A 42 -4.17 21.93 38.37
C THR A 42 -4.14 20.76 39.33
N THR A 43 -3.65 21.11 40.50
CA THR A 43 -3.47 20.34 41.74
C THR A 43 -4.78 20.00 42.43
N GLY A 44 -4.85 18.79 43.04
CA GLY A 44 -5.42 18.51 44.35
C GLY A 44 -6.92 18.23 44.43
N GLU A 45 -7.33 17.04 44.74
CA GLU A 45 -7.93 16.68 46.05
C GLU A 45 -8.47 15.23 46.05
N LYS A 46 -8.33 14.55 47.19
CA LYS A 46 -8.78 13.19 47.45
C LYS A 46 -10.26 13.15 47.75
N ALA A 47 -11.00 12.21 47.21
CA ALA A 47 -12.18 11.64 47.88
C ALA A 47 -12.50 10.23 47.33
N ALA A 48 -13.11 9.43 48.21
CA ALA A 48 -13.20 7.98 48.25
C ALA A 48 -14.20 7.34 47.28
N VAL A 49 -13.98 6.03 47.06
CA VAL A 49 -14.74 5.03 46.30
C VAL A 49 -16.15 4.82 46.84
N PRO A 50 -17.14 4.42 46.02
CA PRO A 50 -17.69 3.07 46.21
C PRO A 50 -17.77 2.24 44.90
N HIS A 51 -17.61 0.94 45.11
CA HIS A 51 -17.88 -0.16 44.18
C HIS A 51 -19.35 -0.14 43.70
N ASP A 52 -19.53 -0.28 42.41
CA ASP A 52 -20.71 -0.99 41.89
C ASP A 52 -20.38 -1.61 40.54
N SER A 53 -20.72 -2.89 40.47
CA SER A 53 -20.58 -3.80 39.33
C SER A 53 -21.58 -3.43 38.23
N ILE A 54 -21.06 -3.14 37.01
CA ILE A 54 -21.90 -3.12 35.80
C ILE A 54 -21.18 -3.90 34.71
N THR A 55 -21.80 -5.03 34.37
CA THR A 55 -21.56 -5.79 33.13
C THR A 55 -21.81 -4.89 31.91
N SER A 56 -20.79 -4.49 31.22
CA SER A 56 -20.93 -3.79 29.94
C SER A 56 -20.80 -4.77 28.80
N ALA A 57 -21.91 -4.94 28.05
CA ALA A 57 -21.94 -5.54 26.75
C ALA A 57 -21.02 -4.74 25.80
N VAL A 58 -20.21 -5.48 25.04
CA VAL A 58 -19.34 -4.91 23.98
C VAL A 58 -20.26 -4.55 22.81
N GLU A 59 -20.56 -3.27 22.64
CA GLU A 59 -21.19 -2.76 21.43
C GLU A 59 -20.15 -2.70 20.29
N GLU A 60 -20.38 -3.47 19.23
CA GLU A 60 -19.64 -3.36 17.99
C GLU A 60 -19.99 -2.04 17.27
N PRO A 61 -19.03 -1.35 16.65
CA PRO A 61 -19.29 -0.13 15.89
C PRO A 61 -20.13 -0.43 14.64
N PRO A 62 -21.11 0.42 14.27
CA PRO A 62 -21.99 0.22 13.16
C PRO A 62 -21.23 0.25 11.83
N VAL A 63 -21.47 -0.78 11.01
CA VAL A 63 -21.01 -0.83 9.62
C VAL A 63 -21.67 0.31 8.84
N SER A 64 -20.89 1.25 8.38
CA SER A 64 -21.31 2.40 7.59
C SER A 64 -22.21 1.97 6.43
N SER A 65 -23.48 2.39 6.48
CA SER A 65 -24.45 2.21 5.39
C SER A 65 -24.06 3.10 4.21
N ARG A 66 -23.32 2.55 3.26
CA ARG A 66 -23.11 3.20 1.95
C ARG A 66 -24.15 2.71 0.97
N ASN A 67 -24.91 3.67 0.40
CA ASN A 67 -25.94 3.44 -0.61
C ASN A 67 -25.37 2.75 -1.85
N TRP A 68 -25.81 1.50 -2.10
CA TRP A 68 -25.52 0.74 -3.30
C TRP A 68 -26.61 1.01 -4.34
N LYS A 69 -26.26 1.66 -5.46
CA LYS A 69 -27.14 1.72 -6.63
C LYS A 69 -27.14 0.37 -7.33
N VAL A 70 -28.25 -0.33 -7.22
CA VAL A 70 -28.53 -1.57 -7.96
C VAL A 70 -28.83 -1.21 -9.41
N ILE A 71 -28.06 -1.73 -10.35
CA ILE A 71 -28.44 -1.79 -11.77
C ILE A 71 -28.89 -3.22 -12.02
N ALA A 72 -30.21 -3.43 -12.03
CA ALA A 72 -30.81 -4.69 -12.42
C ALA A 72 -31.02 -4.70 -13.94
N ASN A 73 -30.32 -5.57 -14.66
CA ASN A 73 -30.73 -5.98 -16.00
C ASN A 73 -31.33 -7.36 -15.92
N GLN A 74 -32.65 -7.40 -16.16
CA GLN A 74 -33.43 -8.64 -16.31
C GLN A 74 -33.25 -9.18 -17.71
N THR A 75 -32.83 -10.43 -17.85
CA THR A 75 -33.28 -11.33 -18.93
C THR A 75 -33.32 -12.74 -18.40
N ALA A 76 -34.54 -13.25 -18.33
CA ALA A 76 -34.87 -14.61 -17.95
C ALA A 76 -34.70 -15.54 -19.15
N VAL A 77 -34.05 -16.70 -18.94
CA VAL A 77 -34.27 -17.90 -19.79
C VAL A 77 -34.22 -19.15 -18.90
N SER A 78 -35.26 -19.96 -19.01
CA SER A 78 -35.56 -21.17 -18.25
C SER A 78 -34.73 -22.40 -18.68
N PRO A 79 -34.73 -23.49 -17.86
CA PRO A 79 -33.75 -24.57 -17.94
C PRO A 79 -34.17 -25.73 -18.86
N ARG A 80 -33.18 -26.42 -19.40
CA ARG A 80 -33.39 -27.80 -19.93
C ARG A 80 -32.37 -28.76 -19.29
N SER A 81 -32.96 -29.81 -18.75
CA SER A 81 -32.37 -31.02 -18.19
C SER A 81 -31.62 -31.85 -19.23
N GLY A 82 -30.50 -32.48 -18.81
CA GLY A 82 -29.80 -33.50 -19.60
C GLY A 82 -28.65 -34.14 -18.82
N SER A 83 -28.97 -35.31 -18.23
CA SER A 83 -28.02 -36.24 -17.60
C SER A 83 -27.13 -36.92 -18.62
N THR A 84 -25.81 -37.07 -18.35
CA THR A 84 -25.07 -38.33 -18.63
C THR A 84 -23.72 -38.36 -17.90
N HIS A 85 -23.45 -39.53 -17.30
CA HIS A 85 -22.20 -39.95 -16.64
C HIS A 85 -21.01 -40.04 -17.60
N ALA A 86 -19.79 -39.66 -17.16
CA ALA A 86 -18.56 -40.38 -17.51
C ALA A 86 -17.38 -40.03 -16.59
N LYS A 87 -16.85 -41.07 -15.98
CA LYS A 87 -15.53 -41.45 -15.49
C LYS A 87 -14.39 -40.40 -15.36
N LYS A 88 -13.86 -40.40 -14.12
CA LYS A 88 -12.54 -39.89 -13.66
C LYS A 88 -11.38 -40.72 -14.21
N PRO A 89 -10.20 -40.13 -14.46
CA PRO A 89 -8.99 -40.71 -13.92
C PRO A 89 -8.20 -39.71 -13.06
N ALA A 90 -7.51 -40.31 -12.08
CA ALA A 90 -6.67 -39.66 -11.10
C ALA A 90 -5.32 -39.26 -11.69
N ALA A 91 -4.76 -38.12 -11.27
CA ALA A 91 -3.34 -37.82 -11.32
C ALA A 91 -2.93 -36.90 -10.17
N SER A 92 -1.78 -37.19 -9.63
CA SER A 92 -1.16 -36.74 -8.38
C SER A 92 -0.74 -35.26 -8.37
N PRO A 93 -0.43 -34.68 -7.18
CA PRO A 93 -0.26 -33.25 -7.02
C PRO A 93 1.18 -32.82 -7.36
N GLN A 94 1.31 -31.79 -8.15
CA GLN A 94 2.56 -31.02 -8.21
C GLN A 94 2.33 -29.65 -7.57
N SER A 95 3.09 -29.39 -6.52
CA SER A 95 3.20 -28.12 -5.83
C SER A 95 3.85 -27.07 -6.77
N GLY A 96 3.14 -26.01 -7.09
CA GLY A 96 3.64 -24.85 -7.79
C GLY A 96 3.06 -23.60 -7.15
N ASN A 97 3.82 -22.93 -6.29
CA ASN A 97 3.52 -21.58 -5.84
C ASN A 97 3.80 -20.59 -6.96
N GLY A 98 2.74 -19.98 -7.49
CA GLY A 98 2.84 -18.89 -8.45
C GLY A 98 1.60 -18.02 -8.36
N ASN A 99 1.65 -16.96 -7.58
CA ASN A 99 0.59 -15.96 -7.50
C ASN A 99 0.98 -14.76 -8.37
N GLY A 100 0.37 -14.63 -9.53
CA GLY A 100 0.42 -13.44 -10.35
C GLY A 100 -0.96 -13.15 -10.91
N ASP A 101 -1.68 -12.21 -10.31
CA ASP A 101 -2.94 -11.70 -10.84
C ASP A 101 -2.66 -10.77 -12.03
N THR A 102 -2.75 -11.29 -13.25
CA THR A 102 -2.81 -10.51 -14.51
C THR A 102 -4.27 -10.28 -14.88
N PRO A 103 -4.62 -9.38 -15.84
CA PRO A 103 -6.00 -9.17 -16.30
C PRO A 103 -6.70 -10.44 -16.83
N GLU A 104 -5.97 -11.53 -17.03
CA GLU A 104 -6.48 -12.86 -17.39
C GLU A 104 -7.08 -13.61 -16.19
N ASP A 105 -7.01 -13.07 -14.99
CA ASP A 105 -7.38 -13.73 -13.73
C ASP A 105 -8.89 -13.74 -13.44
N VAL A 106 -9.69 -13.07 -14.27
CA VAL A 106 -11.16 -13.07 -14.14
C VAL A 106 -11.75 -14.44 -14.57
N SER A 107 -10.97 -15.28 -15.24
CA SER A 107 -11.38 -16.59 -15.72
C SER A 107 -10.96 -17.76 -14.82
N ARG A 108 -10.32 -17.50 -13.67
CA ARG A 108 -9.79 -18.54 -12.78
C ARG A 108 -10.49 -18.52 -11.42
N GLU A 109 -10.66 -19.72 -10.85
CA GLU A 109 -11.05 -19.86 -9.45
C GLU A 109 -10.13 -19.08 -8.53
N MET A 110 -10.69 -18.27 -7.65
CA MET A 110 -9.92 -17.55 -6.61
C MET A 110 -10.38 -17.96 -5.21
N ARG A 111 -9.52 -17.80 -4.22
CA ARG A 111 -9.85 -18.04 -2.82
C ARG A 111 -10.93 -17.06 -2.36
N LEU A 112 -11.95 -17.54 -1.65
CA LEU A 112 -13.09 -16.74 -1.19
C LEU A 112 -12.66 -15.50 -0.37
N GLN A 113 -11.66 -15.60 0.52
CA GLN A 113 -11.14 -14.44 1.24
C GLN A 113 -10.46 -13.41 0.33
N VAL A 114 -9.91 -13.84 -0.81
CA VAL A 114 -9.34 -12.92 -1.82
C VAL A 114 -10.45 -12.22 -2.57
N TYR A 115 -11.49 -12.96 -2.97
CA TYR A 115 -12.68 -12.40 -3.61
C TYR A 115 -13.31 -11.30 -2.75
N LEU A 116 -13.57 -11.58 -1.46
CA LEU A 116 -14.14 -10.61 -0.53
C LEU A 116 -13.23 -9.39 -0.32
N ALA A 117 -11.91 -9.60 -0.27
CA ALA A 117 -10.97 -8.50 -0.17
C ALA A 117 -10.95 -7.64 -1.45
N HIS A 118 -11.10 -8.24 -2.64
CA HIS A 118 -11.25 -7.53 -3.92
C HIS A 118 -12.60 -6.82 -4.04
N ALA A 119 -13.63 -7.31 -3.33
CA ALA A 119 -14.91 -6.64 -3.19
C ALA A 119 -14.89 -5.49 -2.16
N GLY A 120 -13.73 -5.14 -1.62
CA GLY A 120 -13.59 -4.04 -0.67
C GLY A 120 -14.13 -4.33 0.75
N VAL A 121 -14.55 -5.57 1.05
CA VAL A 121 -15.18 -5.94 2.32
C VAL A 121 -14.23 -5.69 3.50
N ALA A 122 -13.05 -6.33 3.47
CA ALA A 122 -12.05 -6.20 4.54
C ALA A 122 -10.65 -6.64 4.07
N SER A 123 -9.67 -6.73 4.99
CA SER A 123 -8.39 -7.38 4.69
C SER A 123 -8.60 -8.89 4.47
N ARG A 124 -7.68 -9.57 3.77
CA ARG A 124 -7.75 -11.03 3.54
C ARG A 124 -7.93 -11.80 4.85
N ARG A 125 -7.18 -11.44 5.92
CA ARG A 125 -7.30 -12.08 7.25
C ARG A 125 -8.64 -11.77 7.94
N ALA A 126 -9.15 -10.54 7.83
CA ALA A 126 -10.46 -10.21 8.37
C ALA A 126 -11.58 -10.91 7.58
N CYS A 127 -11.44 -11.07 6.27
CA CYS A 127 -12.37 -11.87 5.46
C CYS A 127 -12.37 -13.35 5.87
N GLU A 128 -11.24 -13.91 6.25
CA GLU A 128 -11.15 -15.25 6.83
C GLU A 128 -12.00 -15.38 8.11
N ALA A 129 -11.90 -14.40 9.01
CA ALA A 129 -12.74 -14.38 10.21
C ALA A 129 -14.24 -14.24 9.90
N ILE A 130 -14.61 -13.44 8.90
CA ILE A 130 -15.98 -13.28 8.42
C ILE A 130 -16.52 -14.60 7.84
N ILE A 131 -15.71 -15.33 7.07
CA ILE A 131 -16.06 -16.64 6.52
C ILE A 131 -16.24 -17.66 7.66
N ALA A 132 -15.31 -17.74 8.58
CA ALA A 132 -15.38 -18.65 9.73
C ALA A 132 -16.61 -18.39 10.62
N ALA A 133 -17.08 -17.15 10.69
CA ALA A 133 -18.31 -16.77 11.39
C ALA A 133 -19.61 -17.16 10.65
N GLY A 134 -19.53 -17.83 9.47
CA GLY A 134 -20.69 -18.27 8.69
C GLY A 134 -21.50 -17.15 8.03
N ARG A 135 -20.92 -15.95 7.90
CA ARG A 135 -21.60 -14.77 7.33
C ARG A 135 -21.59 -14.74 5.81
N VAL A 136 -20.87 -15.67 5.16
CA VAL A 136 -20.70 -15.71 3.71
C VAL A 136 -21.40 -16.94 3.15
N SER A 137 -22.14 -16.75 2.06
CA SER A 137 -22.66 -17.86 1.25
C SER A 137 -22.23 -17.74 -0.20
N VAL A 138 -22.06 -18.89 -0.84
CA VAL A 138 -21.75 -19.03 -2.27
C VAL A 138 -22.86 -19.85 -2.89
N ASN A 139 -23.52 -19.30 -3.89
CA ASN A 139 -24.71 -19.92 -4.55
C ASN A 139 -25.79 -20.33 -3.53
N GLY A 140 -26.01 -19.54 -2.49
CA GLY A 140 -26.98 -19.79 -1.44
C GLY A 140 -26.54 -20.75 -0.33
N ILE A 141 -25.36 -21.38 -0.43
CA ILE A 141 -24.82 -22.30 0.57
C ILE A 141 -23.83 -21.56 1.46
N ALA A 142 -24.04 -21.60 2.79
CA ALA A 142 -23.13 -20.99 3.76
C ALA A 142 -21.77 -21.68 3.73
N VAL A 143 -20.70 -20.90 3.73
CA VAL A 143 -19.31 -21.35 3.70
C VAL A 143 -18.58 -20.90 4.97
N THR A 144 -18.04 -21.88 5.70
CA THR A 144 -17.22 -21.64 6.90
C THR A 144 -15.79 -22.17 6.77
N GLY A 145 -15.55 -23.00 5.74
CA GLY A 145 -14.26 -23.67 5.51
C GLY A 145 -13.20 -22.73 5.00
N MET A 146 -12.03 -22.81 5.64
CA MET A 146 -10.83 -22.07 5.19
C MET A 146 -10.32 -22.63 3.85
N GLY A 147 -9.87 -21.74 2.96
CA GLY A 147 -9.31 -22.14 1.66
C GLY A 147 -10.35 -22.40 0.58
N SER A 148 -11.64 -22.21 0.86
CA SER A 148 -12.71 -22.29 -0.13
C SER A 148 -12.41 -21.36 -1.31
N LYS A 149 -12.75 -21.84 -2.52
CA LYS A 149 -12.57 -21.10 -3.76
C LYS A 149 -13.91 -20.75 -4.37
N VAL A 150 -13.94 -19.73 -5.18
CA VAL A 150 -15.09 -19.30 -5.98
C VAL A 150 -14.67 -19.20 -7.43
N ALA A 151 -15.56 -19.62 -8.31
CA ALA A 151 -15.46 -19.47 -9.76
C ALA A 151 -16.01 -18.10 -10.19
N PRO A 152 -15.70 -17.63 -11.40
CA PRO A 152 -16.20 -16.33 -11.90
C PRO A 152 -17.73 -16.22 -11.97
N GLU A 153 -18.40 -17.35 -12.19
CA GLU A 153 -19.87 -17.49 -12.29
C GLU A 153 -20.57 -17.60 -10.94
N ASP A 154 -19.83 -17.81 -9.84
CA ASP A 154 -20.41 -17.97 -8.51
C ASP A 154 -20.98 -16.66 -7.97
N ILE A 155 -22.14 -16.74 -7.34
CA ILE A 155 -22.77 -15.59 -6.68
C ILE A 155 -22.43 -15.63 -5.19
N VAL A 156 -21.64 -14.66 -4.75
CA VAL A 156 -21.19 -14.54 -3.35
C VAL A 156 -22.06 -13.54 -2.61
N HIS A 157 -22.56 -13.93 -1.43
CA HIS A 157 -23.31 -13.03 -0.55
C HIS A 157 -22.56 -12.89 0.79
N LEU A 158 -22.61 -11.67 1.32
CA LEU A 158 -22.20 -11.33 2.69
C LEU A 158 -23.44 -10.85 3.44
N ASP A 159 -23.80 -11.52 4.53
CA ASP A 159 -25.00 -11.21 5.32
C ASP A 159 -26.26 -11.12 4.45
N GLY A 160 -26.42 -12.04 3.50
CA GLY A 160 -27.52 -12.10 2.56
C GLY A 160 -27.48 -11.07 1.41
N LYS A 161 -26.49 -10.21 1.33
CA LYS A 161 -26.34 -9.20 0.27
C LYS A 161 -25.28 -9.64 -0.74
N PRO A 162 -25.54 -9.56 -2.05
CA PRO A 162 -24.55 -9.92 -3.06
C PRO A 162 -23.35 -8.94 -3.00
N VAL A 163 -22.15 -9.50 -3.14
CA VAL A 163 -20.90 -8.74 -3.18
C VAL A 163 -20.10 -9.10 -4.42
N TYR A 164 -19.50 -8.10 -5.06
CA TYR A 164 -18.73 -8.26 -6.30
C TYR A 164 -17.38 -7.56 -6.17
N PRO A 165 -16.31 -8.11 -6.78
CA PRO A 165 -15.02 -7.45 -6.82
C PRO A 165 -15.11 -6.04 -7.43
N GLU A 166 -14.33 -5.10 -6.87
CA GLU A 166 -14.21 -3.74 -7.40
C GLU A 166 -13.64 -3.77 -8.82
N THR A 167 -14.37 -3.22 -9.77
CA THR A 167 -13.99 -3.22 -11.19
C THR A 167 -12.98 -2.12 -11.50
N ARG A 168 -13.11 -0.95 -10.84
CA ARG A 168 -12.19 0.16 -11.02
C ARG A 168 -10.91 -0.08 -10.23
N LYS A 169 -9.77 -0.17 -10.94
CA LYS A 169 -8.45 -0.27 -10.31
C LYS A 169 -7.85 1.11 -10.13
N CYS A 170 -7.43 1.40 -8.91
CA CYS A 170 -6.84 2.66 -8.51
C CYS A 170 -5.36 2.49 -8.18
N TYR A 171 -4.53 3.45 -8.59
CA TYR A 171 -3.09 3.47 -8.36
C TYR A 171 -2.69 4.89 -7.99
N VAL A 172 -2.34 5.13 -6.75
CA VAL A 172 -2.21 6.47 -6.19
C VAL A 172 -0.82 6.66 -5.58
N LEU A 173 -0.18 7.76 -5.93
CA LEU A 173 1.02 8.25 -5.25
C LEU A 173 0.61 9.31 -4.24
N LEU A 174 0.86 9.06 -2.97
CA LEU A 174 0.63 9.99 -1.86
C LEU A 174 1.98 10.51 -1.33
N ASN A 175 2.08 11.81 -1.09
CA ASN A 175 3.12 12.37 -0.23
C ASN A 175 2.69 12.27 1.24
N LYS A 176 3.00 11.14 1.87
CA LYS A 176 2.63 10.89 3.26
C LYS A 176 3.26 11.92 4.20
N PRO A 177 2.52 12.66 5.01
CA PRO A 177 3.07 13.49 6.08
C PRO A 177 3.74 12.63 7.17
N ALA A 178 4.67 13.22 7.94
CA ALA A 178 5.09 12.64 9.21
C ALA A 178 3.93 12.68 10.22
N GLY A 179 3.90 11.73 11.16
CA GLY A 179 2.83 11.61 12.16
C GLY A 179 1.71 10.65 11.77
N PHE A 180 1.64 10.20 10.51
CA PHE A 180 0.65 9.26 10.02
C PHE A 180 1.21 7.84 9.97
N VAL A 181 0.42 6.83 10.37
CA VAL A 181 0.80 5.42 10.31
C VAL A 181 0.36 4.78 8.99
N CYS A 182 1.12 3.78 8.50
CA CYS A 182 0.81 3.02 7.30
C CYS A 182 0.03 1.74 7.67
N THR A 183 -1.22 1.92 8.07
CA THR A 183 -2.21 0.86 8.31
C THR A 183 -3.57 1.36 7.85
N LEU A 184 -4.52 0.46 7.62
CA LEU A 184 -5.91 0.81 7.30
C LEU A 184 -6.76 0.98 8.55
N SER A 185 -6.35 0.40 9.67
CA SER A 185 -6.96 0.54 10.99
C SER A 185 -5.86 0.63 12.03
N ASP A 186 -6.03 1.49 13.01
CA ASP A 186 -5.08 1.66 14.11
C ASP A 186 -5.81 1.60 15.46
N GLU A 187 -5.49 0.58 16.26
CA GLU A 187 -6.10 0.35 17.59
C GLU A 187 -5.83 1.48 18.58
N LYS A 188 -4.78 2.27 18.33
CA LYS A 188 -4.40 3.40 19.19
C LYS A 188 -5.00 4.73 18.75
N GLY A 189 -5.89 4.73 17.75
CA GLY A 189 -6.56 5.93 17.25
C GLY A 189 -5.62 6.95 16.57
N ARG A 190 -4.41 6.54 16.14
CA ARG A 190 -3.49 7.43 15.43
C ARG A 190 -3.98 7.65 14.01
N PRO A 191 -3.76 8.84 13.41
CA PRO A 191 -4.15 9.12 12.03
C PRO A 191 -3.44 8.18 11.08
N THR A 192 -4.19 7.59 10.12
CA THR A 192 -3.63 6.68 9.13
C THR A 192 -3.38 7.39 7.80
N ALA A 193 -2.38 6.95 7.06
CA ALA A 193 -2.13 7.49 5.72
C ALA A 193 -3.30 7.23 4.76
N ALA A 194 -4.09 6.17 4.99
CA ALA A 194 -5.29 5.87 4.22
C ALA A 194 -6.42 6.89 4.45
N ASP A 195 -6.49 7.51 5.64
CA ASP A 195 -7.51 8.53 5.93
C ASP A 195 -7.43 9.73 4.98
N LEU A 196 -6.22 10.05 4.48
CA LEU A 196 -6.01 11.14 3.53
C LEU A 196 -6.65 10.89 2.15
N LEU A 197 -7.03 9.63 1.85
CA LEU A 197 -7.58 9.23 0.56
C LEU A 197 -9.09 8.90 0.63
N LYS A 198 -9.67 8.75 1.83
CA LYS A 198 -11.05 8.27 2.03
C LYS A 198 -12.13 9.12 1.36
N GLU A 199 -11.94 10.44 1.27
CA GLU A 199 -12.92 11.33 0.65
C GLU A 199 -12.89 11.28 -0.89
N ALA A 200 -11.75 10.88 -1.46
CA ALA A 200 -11.54 10.91 -2.90
C ALA A 200 -11.81 9.58 -3.60
N TYR A 201 -11.67 8.48 -2.88
CA TYR A 201 -11.83 7.14 -3.42
C TYR A 201 -12.89 6.38 -2.63
N SER A 202 -13.86 5.82 -3.36
CA SER A 202 -14.88 4.91 -2.82
C SER A 202 -14.32 3.51 -2.62
N GLU A 203 -13.30 3.16 -3.39
CA GLU A 203 -12.61 1.88 -3.36
C GLU A 203 -11.77 1.73 -2.09
N ARG A 204 -11.62 0.50 -1.62
CA ARG A 204 -10.79 0.20 -0.47
C ARG A 204 -9.31 0.14 -0.85
N LEU A 205 -8.62 1.29 -0.79
CA LEU A 205 -7.20 1.38 -1.07
C LEU A 205 -6.35 0.94 0.12
N TYR A 206 -5.25 0.23 -0.16
CA TYR A 206 -4.21 -0.12 0.82
C TYR A 206 -2.83 0.27 0.32
N ASN A 207 -1.92 0.52 1.24
CA ASN A 207 -0.56 0.96 0.93
C ASN A 207 0.30 -0.19 0.40
N ILE A 208 1.12 0.09 -0.61
CA ILE A 208 2.19 -0.77 -1.11
C ILE A 208 3.46 -0.42 -0.33
N GLY A 209 3.91 -1.35 0.51
CA GLY A 209 4.98 -1.12 1.45
C GLY A 209 4.60 -0.13 2.57
N ARG A 210 5.58 0.20 3.38
CA ARG A 210 5.35 1.07 4.54
C ARG A 210 6.40 2.17 4.65
N LEU A 211 6.02 3.24 5.34
CA LEU A 211 6.89 4.24 5.94
C LEU A 211 6.60 4.28 7.44
N ASP A 212 7.63 4.46 8.26
CA ASP A 212 7.44 4.68 9.70
C ASP A 212 6.58 5.93 9.94
N MET A 213 5.95 6.02 11.12
CA MET A 213 5.11 7.14 11.52
C MET A 213 5.79 8.50 11.30
N PHE A 214 7.05 8.62 11.73
CA PHE A 214 7.84 9.85 11.60
C PHE A 214 8.68 9.96 10.31
N SER A 215 8.46 9.07 9.34
CA SER A 215 9.00 9.19 8.00
C SER A 215 7.94 9.75 7.07
N SER A 216 8.35 10.58 6.10
CA SER A 216 7.45 11.24 5.16
C SER A 216 7.77 10.85 3.71
N GLY A 217 6.96 11.32 2.77
CA GLY A 217 7.25 11.23 1.34
C GLY A 217 6.44 10.18 0.59
N ALA A 218 6.97 9.76 -0.54
CA ALA A 218 6.31 8.91 -1.52
C ALA A 218 5.85 7.57 -0.94
N ILE A 219 4.57 7.28 -1.03
CA ILE A 219 3.98 5.97 -0.75
C ILE A 219 2.87 5.68 -1.77
N LEU A 220 2.77 4.43 -2.19
CA LEU A 220 1.77 4.00 -3.16
C LEU A 220 0.57 3.39 -2.44
N PHE A 221 -0.62 3.61 -3.02
CA PHE A 221 -1.86 2.99 -2.62
C PHE A 221 -2.55 2.37 -3.83
N THR A 222 -3.23 1.25 -3.64
CA THR A 222 -3.98 0.56 -4.69
C THR A 222 -5.05 -0.35 -4.09
N ASN A 223 -6.01 -0.78 -4.92
CA ASN A 223 -6.90 -1.92 -4.67
C ASN A 223 -6.57 -3.13 -5.58
N ASP A 224 -5.47 -3.04 -6.36
CA ASP A 224 -4.99 -4.11 -7.22
C ASP A 224 -3.96 -4.98 -6.48
N GLY A 225 -4.38 -6.19 -6.08
CA GLY A 225 -3.55 -7.15 -5.35
C GLY A 225 -2.38 -7.67 -6.18
N GLY A 226 -2.59 -7.87 -7.47
CA GLY A 226 -1.57 -8.35 -8.39
C GLY A 226 -0.46 -7.33 -8.59
N PHE A 227 -0.83 -6.08 -8.81
CA PHE A 227 0.13 -4.97 -8.88
C PHE A 227 0.94 -4.83 -7.58
N SER A 228 0.25 -4.82 -6.42
CA SER A 228 0.91 -4.71 -5.13
C SER A 228 1.90 -5.85 -4.89
N ALA A 229 1.50 -7.09 -5.16
CA ALA A 229 2.35 -8.26 -4.98
C ALA A 229 3.62 -8.20 -5.83
N LYS A 230 3.51 -7.78 -7.10
CA LYS A 230 4.66 -7.62 -7.99
C LYS A 230 5.64 -6.56 -7.48
N ILE A 231 5.12 -5.39 -7.05
CA ILE A 231 5.94 -4.27 -6.58
C ILE A 231 6.61 -4.54 -5.24
N GLU A 232 5.95 -5.29 -4.34
CA GLU A 232 6.49 -5.59 -3.00
C GLU A 232 7.38 -6.83 -2.96
N HIS A 233 7.37 -7.66 -4.02
CA HIS A 233 8.17 -8.87 -4.02
C HIS A 233 9.66 -8.56 -3.87
N PRO A 234 10.40 -9.26 -2.99
CA PRO A 234 11.83 -8.99 -2.77
C PRO A 234 12.68 -9.06 -4.05
N SER A 235 12.32 -9.93 -5.02
CA SER A 235 13.01 -10.04 -6.30
C SER A 235 12.80 -8.84 -7.22
N ALA A 236 11.78 -8.02 -6.97
CA ALA A 236 11.52 -6.80 -7.77
C ALA A 236 12.64 -5.77 -7.65
N GLN A 237 13.38 -5.80 -6.56
CA GLN A 237 14.53 -4.94 -6.30
C GLN A 237 14.29 -3.44 -6.62
N ILE A 238 13.06 -2.97 -6.45
CA ILE A 238 12.68 -1.58 -6.76
C ILE A 238 13.42 -0.62 -5.85
N GLU A 239 14.18 0.27 -6.46
CA GLU A 239 14.92 1.31 -5.73
C GLU A 239 13.98 2.29 -5.03
N LYS A 240 14.37 2.67 -3.82
CA LYS A 240 13.70 3.68 -3.01
C LYS A 240 14.73 4.72 -2.59
N GLU A 241 14.53 5.96 -3.00
CA GLU A 241 15.45 7.04 -2.71
C GLU A 241 14.93 7.91 -1.57
N TYR A 242 15.82 8.18 -0.64
CA TYR A 242 15.53 8.96 0.57
C TYR A 242 16.41 10.19 0.65
N LEU A 243 15.80 11.31 1.02
CA LEU A 243 16.49 12.52 1.44
C LEU A 243 16.42 12.59 2.97
N ILE A 244 17.59 12.61 3.60
CA ILE A 244 17.76 12.63 5.06
C ILE A 244 18.39 13.94 5.48
N GLU A 245 17.84 14.56 6.52
CA GLU A 245 18.44 15.71 7.20
C GLU A 245 18.71 15.33 8.65
N THR A 246 19.93 15.60 9.12
CA THR A 246 20.38 15.36 10.49
C THR A 246 20.41 16.68 11.29
N THR A 247 20.36 16.59 12.61
CA THR A 247 20.46 17.76 13.49
C THR A 247 21.89 18.30 13.59
N GLN A 248 22.86 17.41 13.45
CA GLN A 248 24.31 17.71 13.45
C GLN A 248 24.97 17.25 12.14
N ASP A 249 26.21 17.63 11.95
CA ASP A 249 27.01 17.14 10.83
C ASP A 249 27.23 15.63 11.00
N PHE A 250 27.10 14.85 9.92
CA PHE A 250 27.34 13.41 9.95
C PHE A 250 28.81 13.09 9.61
N PRO A 251 29.37 11.98 10.17
CA PRO A 251 30.73 11.56 9.88
C PRO A 251 30.89 11.21 8.39
N PRO A 252 31.95 11.65 7.71
CA PRO A 252 32.18 11.36 6.29
C PRO A 252 32.20 9.86 5.95
N GLU A 253 32.71 9.04 6.86
CA GLU A 253 32.78 7.58 6.69
C GLU A 253 31.41 6.88 6.72
N LEU A 254 30.37 7.50 7.27
CA LEU A 254 29.01 6.94 7.31
C LEU A 254 28.55 6.48 5.92
N LEU A 255 28.66 7.35 4.92
CA LEU A 255 28.19 7.08 3.58
C LEU A 255 28.95 5.91 2.95
N THR A 256 30.28 5.93 3.05
CA THR A 256 31.14 4.87 2.51
C THR A 256 30.91 3.54 3.21
N ARG A 257 30.76 3.53 4.54
CA ARG A 257 30.51 2.30 5.31
C ARG A 257 29.13 1.75 5.01
N PHE A 258 28.10 2.60 4.85
CA PHE A 258 26.76 2.14 4.51
C PHE A 258 26.71 1.54 3.08
N GLN A 259 27.46 2.09 2.12
CA GLN A 259 27.57 1.53 0.76
C GLN A 259 28.34 0.21 0.72
N ARG A 260 29.42 0.07 1.50
CA ARG A 260 30.19 -1.19 1.59
C ARG A 260 29.41 -2.27 2.36
N GLY A 261 28.55 -1.84 3.24
CA GLY A 261 27.79 -2.68 4.17
C GLY A 261 28.33 -2.60 5.59
N ILE A 262 27.40 -2.55 6.54
CA ILE A 262 27.69 -2.43 7.96
C ILE A 262 26.80 -3.40 8.76
N ARG A 263 27.36 -4.00 9.82
CA ARG A 263 26.59 -4.75 10.82
C ARG A 263 26.22 -3.84 11.99
N VAL A 264 24.91 -3.78 12.30
CA VAL A 264 24.40 -3.08 13.47
C VAL A 264 23.47 -4.04 14.19
N ASP A 265 23.69 -4.31 15.47
CA ASP A 265 22.92 -5.27 16.27
C ASP A 265 22.80 -6.65 15.60
N GLY A 266 23.89 -7.16 15.02
CA GLY A 266 23.94 -8.44 14.33
C GLY A 266 23.32 -8.45 12.92
N ILE A 267 22.59 -7.40 12.51
CA ILE A 267 21.94 -7.31 11.21
C ILE A 267 22.85 -6.57 10.22
N PHE A 268 23.01 -7.14 9.03
CA PHE A 268 23.77 -6.53 7.96
C PHE A 268 22.89 -5.56 7.15
N TYR A 269 23.34 -4.31 7.01
CA TYR A 269 22.71 -3.25 6.25
C TYR A 269 23.62 -2.78 5.13
N LYS A 270 23.07 -2.57 3.94
CA LYS A 270 23.80 -2.09 2.77
C LYS A 270 22.88 -1.27 1.87
N CYS A 271 23.26 -0.03 1.56
CA CYS A 271 22.54 0.77 0.57
C CYS A 271 23.14 0.59 -0.84
N ARG A 272 22.31 0.83 -1.86
CA ARG A 272 22.74 0.83 -3.27
C ARG A 272 23.68 1.99 -3.57
N SER A 273 23.31 3.18 -3.06
CA SER A 273 24.14 4.37 -3.14
C SER A 273 23.86 5.33 -1.98
N ALA A 274 24.87 6.12 -1.63
CA ALA A 274 24.76 7.17 -0.63
C ALA A 274 25.64 8.35 -1.07
N ALA A 275 25.09 9.57 -1.01
CA ALA A 275 25.79 10.78 -1.39
C ALA A 275 25.48 11.93 -0.42
N ALA A 276 26.46 12.73 -0.08
CA ALA A 276 26.27 13.97 0.65
C ALA A 276 25.64 15.02 -0.27
N VAL A 277 24.59 15.70 0.21
CA VAL A 277 24.09 16.93 -0.39
C VAL A 277 24.78 18.13 0.26
N ASN A 278 24.95 18.08 1.58
CA ASN A 278 25.79 18.98 2.37
C ASN A 278 26.14 18.28 3.69
N ARG A 279 26.76 18.99 4.65
CA ARG A 279 27.22 18.40 5.92
C ARG A 279 26.11 17.77 6.78
N ARG A 280 24.84 18.20 6.59
CA ARG A 280 23.67 17.73 7.35
C ARG A 280 22.58 17.11 6.48
N LYS A 281 22.79 17.02 5.17
CA LYS A 281 21.84 16.41 4.25
C LYS A 281 22.53 15.36 3.41
N MET A 282 21.89 14.19 3.30
CA MET A 282 22.37 13.09 2.48
C MET A 282 21.23 12.49 1.69
N ARG A 283 21.59 11.85 0.59
CA ARG A 283 20.70 11.09 -0.29
C ARG A 283 21.11 9.62 -0.21
N ILE A 284 20.18 8.73 0.07
CA ILE A 284 20.41 7.29 0.18
C ILE A 284 19.43 6.55 -0.70
N VAL A 285 19.91 5.59 -1.49
CA VAL A 285 19.10 4.68 -2.29
C VAL A 285 19.18 3.29 -1.70
N LEU A 286 18.00 2.73 -1.37
CA LEU A 286 17.82 1.35 -0.92
C LEU A 286 17.12 0.55 -1.99
N VAL A 287 17.48 -0.72 -2.14
CA VAL A 287 16.77 -1.72 -2.91
C VAL A 287 15.86 -2.52 -1.98
N GLU A 288 16.40 -2.99 -0.88
CA GLU A 288 15.64 -3.63 0.20
C GLU A 288 14.94 -2.57 1.08
N GLY A 289 14.27 -3.00 2.11
CA GLY A 289 13.62 -2.13 3.09
C GLY A 289 13.54 -2.83 4.43
N LYS A 290 14.69 -3.12 5.05
CA LYS A 290 14.74 -3.71 6.38
C LYS A 290 14.11 -2.77 7.41
N ASN A 291 13.59 -3.35 8.49
CA ASN A 291 12.91 -2.58 9.52
C ASN A 291 13.82 -1.46 10.05
N ARG A 292 13.37 -0.21 9.88
CA ARG A 292 14.05 1.02 10.33
C ARG A 292 15.52 1.13 9.89
N GLU A 293 15.89 0.56 8.75
CA GLU A 293 17.27 0.40 8.26
C GLU A 293 18.08 1.71 8.34
N ILE A 294 17.61 2.76 7.68
CA ILE A 294 18.30 4.06 7.69
C ILE A 294 18.45 4.60 9.13
N ARG A 295 17.39 4.47 9.95
CA ARG A 295 17.42 4.98 11.32
C ARG A 295 18.44 4.23 12.17
N ARG A 296 18.48 2.90 12.09
CA ARG A 296 19.43 2.07 12.85
C ARG A 296 20.88 2.35 12.45
N VAL A 297 21.13 2.52 11.14
CA VAL A 297 22.47 2.87 10.65
C VAL A 297 22.89 4.25 11.15
N LEU A 298 22.02 5.27 11.05
CA LEU A 298 22.37 6.62 11.53
C LEU A 298 22.52 6.66 13.06
N GLU A 299 21.67 5.96 13.81
CA GLU A 299 21.78 5.80 15.27
C GLU A 299 23.12 5.18 15.67
N HIS A 300 23.62 4.18 14.94
CA HIS A 300 24.95 3.57 15.15
C HIS A 300 26.10 4.59 14.98
N PHE A 301 25.93 5.60 14.14
CA PHE A 301 26.89 6.71 13.98
C PHE A 301 26.56 7.92 14.88
N ASN A 302 25.69 7.77 15.87
CA ASN A 302 25.22 8.84 16.75
C ASN A 302 24.62 10.04 15.99
N CYS A 303 24.04 9.80 14.80
CA CYS A 303 23.42 10.83 13.98
C CYS A 303 21.92 10.91 14.25
N THR A 304 21.46 12.01 14.85
CA THR A 304 20.04 12.27 15.09
C THR A 304 19.37 12.76 13.82
N ILE A 305 18.31 12.04 13.39
CA ILE A 305 17.54 12.38 12.19
C ILE A 305 16.54 13.49 12.52
N LYS A 306 16.68 14.62 11.84
CA LYS A 306 15.69 15.72 11.86
C LYS A 306 14.53 15.43 10.90
N ARG A 307 14.84 14.95 9.67
CA ARG A 307 13.85 14.61 8.64
C ARG A 307 14.29 13.39 7.84
N LEU A 308 13.37 12.48 7.60
CA LEU A 308 13.55 11.33 6.70
C LEU A 308 12.39 11.31 5.71
N MET A 309 12.69 11.53 4.44
CA MET A 309 11.69 11.66 3.39
C MET A 309 12.02 10.75 2.21
N ARG A 310 11.10 9.87 1.83
CA ARG A 310 11.24 9.11 0.59
C ARG A 310 10.80 9.97 -0.58
N VAL A 311 11.72 10.25 -1.50
CA VAL A 311 11.49 11.16 -2.64
C VAL A 311 11.23 10.44 -3.95
N ARG A 312 11.57 9.12 -4.04
CA ARG A 312 11.40 8.31 -5.25
C ARG A 312 11.11 6.84 -4.91
N ILE A 313 10.31 6.20 -5.75
CA ILE A 313 10.06 4.75 -5.78
C ILE A 313 10.19 4.31 -7.24
N GLY A 314 11.20 3.50 -7.59
CA GLY A 314 11.46 3.13 -8.98
C GLY A 314 11.61 4.36 -9.88
N ASN A 315 10.74 4.46 -10.88
CA ASN A 315 10.63 5.61 -11.77
C ASN A 315 9.77 6.77 -11.23
N LEU A 316 9.03 6.54 -10.14
CA LEU A 316 8.07 7.51 -9.62
C LEU A 316 8.77 8.53 -8.73
N GLN A 317 8.83 9.76 -9.19
CA GLN A 317 9.32 10.91 -8.42
C GLN A 317 8.18 11.56 -7.65
N LEU A 318 8.46 12.00 -6.42
CA LEU A 318 7.50 12.78 -5.64
C LEU A 318 7.24 14.16 -6.27
N GLY A 319 8.26 14.75 -6.92
CA GLY A 319 8.16 16.03 -7.59
C GLY A 319 7.73 17.17 -6.66
N THR A 320 6.77 17.96 -7.14
CA THR A 320 6.22 19.13 -6.43
C THR A 320 5.03 18.80 -5.51
N LEU A 321 4.65 17.52 -5.40
CA LEU A 321 3.53 17.08 -4.58
C LEU A 321 3.76 17.45 -3.12
N LYS A 322 2.89 18.27 -2.52
CA LYS A 322 3.03 18.73 -1.14
C LYS A 322 2.65 17.65 -0.14
N ALA A 323 3.03 17.81 1.11
CA ALA A 323 2.68 16.86 2.18
C ALA A 323 1.16 16.76 2.35
N GLY A 324 0.62 15.53 2.28
CA GLY A 324 -0.81 15.23 2.30
C GLY A 324 -1.49 15.27 0.93
N GLU A 325 -0.82 15.77 -0.10
CA GLU A 325 -1.33 15.71 -1.46
C GLU A 325 -1.07 14.35 -2.10
N TYR A 326 -1.93 13.98 -3.03
CA TYR A 326 -1.86 12.73 -3.79
C TYR A 326 -2.25 12.96 -5.24
N ARG A 327 -1.88 12.03 -6.09
CA ARG A 327 -2.30 11.96 -7.49
C ARG A 327 -2.41 10.51 -7.96
N ASP A 328 -3.20 10.27 -8.99
CA ASP A 328 -3.18 8.99 -9.69
C ASP A 328 -1.86 8.80 -10.45
N LEU A 329 -1.46 7.55 -10.66
CA LEU A 329 -0.38 7.18 -11.57
C LEU A 329 -0.89 7.18 -13.01
N THR A 330 -0.11 7.73 -13.92
CA THR A 330 -0.36 7.58 -15.34
C THR A 330 -0.18 6.13 -15.78
N ALA A 331 -0.79 5.74 -16.91
CA ALA A 331 -0.59 4.41 -17.49
C ALA A 331 0.89 4.13 -17.77
N GLN A 332 1.62 5.13 -18.28
CA GLN A 332 3.05 5.03 -18.55
C GLN A 332 3.86 4.81 -17.27
N GLU A 333 3.58 5.51 -16.18
CA GLU A 333 4.26 5.33 -14.90
C GLU A 333 4.07 3.91 -14.36
N ARG A 334 2.83 3.38 -14.43
CA ARG A 334 2.50 2.02 -14.01
C ARG A 334 3.25 0.98 -14.84
N GLN A 335 3.22 1.13 -16.16
CA GLN A 335 3.91 0.20 -17.08
C GLN A 335 5.41 0.22 -16.86
N THR A 336 6.03 1.40 -16.74
CA THR A 336 7.46 1.54 -16.45
C THR A 336 7.80 0.92 -15.09
N LEU A 337 6.97 1.13 -14.05
CA LEU A 337 7.21 0.52 -12.74
C LEU A 337 7.13 -1.01 -12.80
N LEU A 338 6.17 -1.57 -13.55
CA LEU A 338 6.04 -3.00 -13.77
C LEU A 338 7.20 -3.58 -14.58
N SER A 339 7.73 -2.85 -15.56
CA SER A 339 8.90 -3.32 -16.34
C SER A 339 10.19 -3.43 -15.51
N LEU A 340 10.27 -2.70 -14.38
CA LEU A 340 11.38 -2.86 -13.42
C LEU A 340 11.31 -4.18 -12.64
N VAL A 341 10.14 -4.81 -12.60
CA VAL A 341 9.86 -6.03 -11.81
C VAL A 341 9.94 -7.30 -12.67
N SER A 342 9.94 -7.16 -13.99
CA SER A 342 9.90 -8.31 -14.89
C SER A 342 11.14 -9.18 -14.72
N PRO A 343 10.98 -10.51 -14.59
CA PRO A 343 12.11 -11.41 -14.61
C PRO A 343 12.79 -11.33 -15.98
N SER A 344 14.08 -11.19 -15.93
CA SER A 344 14.97 -11.43 -17.09
C SER A 344 14.90 -12.88 -17.49
#